data_27b7e84a75987539751e277bb03a8074
#
_entry.id   27b7e84a75987539751e277bb03a8074
#
_cell.length_a   1.000
_cell.length_b   1.000
_cell.length_c   1.000
_cell.angle_alpha   90.00
_cell.angle_beta   90.00
_cell.angle_gamma   90.00
#
_symmetry.space_group_name_H-M   'P 1'
#
loop_
_entity.id
_entity.type
_entity.pdbx_description
1 polymer ?
#
loop_
_entity_poly.entity_id
_entity_poly.type
_entity_poly.pdbx_seq_one_letter_code
_entity_poly.pdbx_strand_id
1 'polypeptide(L)'
;MLYQIHTAPLARKAEIDLPASKSLSNRALILKALSGGRGSLSHLSDSDDTHVMQAAFDGDHTLVDIGAAGTSMRFLTAYYASTPGAEVTLTGSERMKQRPIAILVDALRSLGADIRYTEAEGFPPLHICGKQLRGGALTIDGSTSSQYISALLMIAPTLTDGLTLHLTGQITSRPYIDMTLSMMRRFGAQCAMEGPVITVSPRAYVPADLSVESDWSAASYWYELLALCHYGKVASGLQDGALNEAASVLQDKVFSKTSGSQDFALSEVTLLGLHPDSLQGDSRVSEYFAELGIATRFTDRGAVLSATDQPLPTEVCWNLAGQPDLAQTLIVTCCALDVRFRISGLHTLRIKETDRITALQTELRRLGFVVGAEGDDVMYWNGERCESQCPVVISTYHDHRMALAFAPMALCLHHDALYVDDPGVVSKSYPSYWDHLRQIGLSVSEAKL
;
A
#
# COMPACT_ATOMS: atom_id res chain seq x y z
N MET A 1 -16.80 -15.45 -1.01
CA MET A 1 -17.72 -14.45 -0.39
C MET A 1 -17.78 -13.27 -1.32
N LEU A 2 -18.95 -12.67 -1.50
CA LEU A 2 -19.14 -11.51 -2.38
C LEU A 2 -19.79 -10.39 -1.55
N TYR A 3 -19.25 -9.17 -1.63
CA TYR A 3 -19.90 -8.00 -1.09
C TYR A 3 -20.54 -7.18 -2.21
N GLN A 4 -21.71 -6.62 -1.89
CA GLN A 4 -22.45 -5.69 -2.71
C GLN A 4 -22.36 -4.31 -2.05
N ILE A 5 -21.99 -3.31 -2.83
CA ILE A 5 -21.83 -1.93 -2.38
C ILE A 5 -22.80 -1.05 -3.16
N HIS A 6 -23.65 -0.32 -2.43
CA HIS A 6 -24.57 0.65 -3.01
C HIS A 6 -24.32 2.04 -2.44
N THR A 7 -24.62 3.04 -3.24
CA THR A 7 -24.72 4.41 -2.77
C THR A 7 -25.95 4.57 -1.89
N ALA A 8 -25.79 5.28 -0.79
CA ALA A 8 -26.84 5.72 0.12
C ALA A 8 -26.54 7.17 0.53
N PRO A 9 -27.45 7.88 1.19
CA PRO A 9 -27.14 9.21 1.71
C PRO A 9 -25.92 9.16 2.63
N LEU A 10 -24.84 9.86 2.25
CA LEU A 10 -23.60 9.88 3.00
C LEU A 10 -23.65 10.92 4.12
N ALA A 11 -22.90 10.65 5.19
CA ALA A 11 -22.63 11.64 6.22
C ALA A 11 -21.94 12.88 5.62
N ARG A 12 -22.31 14.06 6.05
CA ARG A 12 -21.75 15.31 5.53
C ARG A 12 -20.30 15.51 5.94
N LYS A 13 -19.95 15.04 7.14
CA LYS A 13 -18.60 15.00 7.69
C LYS A 13 -18.35 13.65 8.32
N ALA A 14 -17.13 13.18 8.22
CA ALA A 14 -16.72 11.93 8.84
C ALA A 14 -15.40 12.09 9.60
N GLU A 15 -15.27 11.34 10.67
CA GLU A 15 -14.02 11.18 11.41
C GLU A 15 -13.67 9.70 11.40
N ILE A 16 -12.49 9.36 10.90
CA ILE A 16 -12.04 8.00 10.66
C ILE A 16 -10.78 7.74 11.47
N ASP A 17 -10.85 6.74 12.32
CA ASP A 17 -9.70 6.21 13.03
C ASP A 17 -9.01 5.18 12.13
N LEU A 18 -8.00 5.65 11.40
CA LEU A 18 -7.27 4.82 10.44
C LEU A 18 -6.47 3.72 11.17
N PRO A 19 -6.27 2.55 10.53
CA PRO A 19 -5.33 1.57 11.06
C PRO A 19 -3.93 2.18 11.13
N ALA A 20 -3.15 1.74 12.10
CA ALA A 20 -1.75 2.11 12.19
C ALA A 20 -0.94 1.57 11.00
N SER A 21 0.14 2.26 10.66
CA SER A 21 0.99 1.87 9.52
C SER A 21 1.59 0.47 9.70
N LYS A 22 1.19 -0.44 8.81
CA LYS A 22 1.75 -1.79 8.73
C LYS A 22 3.27 -1.75 8.50
N SER A 23 3.73 -0.86 7.62
CA SER A 23 5.15 -0.72 7.28
C SER A 23 6.01 -0.27 8.46
N LEU A 24 5.50 0.65 9.28
CA LEU A 24 6.17 1.08 10.50
C LEU A 24 6.07 0.02 11.60
N SER A 25 4.89 -0.59 11.80
CA SER A 25 4.66 -1.62 12.80
C SER A 25 5.60 -2.81 12.64
N ASN A 26 5.73 -3.35 11.43
CA ASN A 26 6.58 -4.51 11.18
C ASN A 26 8.07 -4.19 11.40
N ARG A 27 8.52 -2.97 11.06
CA ARG A 27 9.88 -2.52 11.38
C ARG A 27 10.09 -2.34 12.88
N ALA A 28 9.14 -1.73 13.57
CA ALA A 28 9.18 -1.52 15.01
C ALA A 28 9.29 -2.85 15.78
N LEU A 29 8.56 -3.88 15.35
CA LEU A 29 8.60 -5.22 15.95
C LEU A 29 9.99 -5.86 15.80
N ILE A 30 10.59 -5.81 14.60
CA ILE A 30 11.96 -6.31 14.38
C ILE A 30 12.97 -5.55 15.23
N LEU A 31 12.91 -4.21 15.22
CA LEU A 31 13.85 -3.38 16.00
C LEU A 31 13.70 -3.60 17.51
N LYS A 32 12.46 -3.76 18.00
CA LYS A 32 12.22 -4.14 19.39
C LYS A 32 12.84 -5.50 19.72
N ALA A 33 12.64 -6.52 18.88
CA ALA A 33 13.24 -7.84 19.07
C ALA A 33 14.77 -7.77 19.09
N LEU A 34 15.39 -7.06 18.14
CA LEU A 34 16.85 -6.85 18.07
C LEU A 34 17.40 -6.01 19.24
N SER A 35 16.58 -5.20 19.91
CA SER A 35 16.96 -4.43 21.12
C SER A 35 16.75 -5.21 22.43
N GLY A 36 16.51 -6.51 22.36
CA GLY A 36 16.29 -7.39 23.51
C GLY A 36 14.85 -7.41 24.03
N GLY A 37 13.88 -7.07 23.21
CA GLY A 37 12.45 -7.17 23.49
C GLY A 37 11.89 -6.09 24.43
N ARG A 38 12.73 -5.16 24.91
CA ARG A 38 12.36 -4.10 25.85
C ARG A 38 11.86 -2.85 25.10
N GLY A 39 11.20 -1.94 25.83
CA GLY A 39 10.52 -0.77 25.27
C GLY A 39 9.06 -1.08 24.93
N SER A 40 8.24 -0.03 24.89
CA SER A 40 6.81 -0.12 24.58
C SER A 40 6.53 0.24 23.12
N LEU A 41 5.75 -0.58 22.44
CA LEU A 41 5.18 -0.24 21.15
C LEU A 41 3.67 -0.05 21.33
N SER A 42 3.16 1.11 20.95
CA SER A 42 1.73 1.41 21.00
C SER A 42 1.20 1.73 19.62
N HIS A 43 -0.11 1.58 19.44
CA HIS A 43 -0.80 1.80 18.18
C HIS A 43 -0.16 0.98 17.04
N LEU A 44 0.05 -0.33 17.28
CA LEU A 44 0.48 -1.26 16.24
C LEU A 44 -0.66 -1.54 15.27
N SER A 45 -0.32 -1.82 14.02
CA SER A 45 -1.29 -2.23 13.02
C SER A 45 -1.98 -3.53 13.44
N ASP A 46 -3.29 -3.57 13.25
CA ASP A 46 -4.16 -4.74 13.45
C ASP A 46 -4.27 -5.62 12.18
N SER A 47 -3.41 -5.38 11.21
CA SER A 47 -3.35 -6.15 9.96
C SER A 47 -2.81 -7.56 10.16
N ASP A 48 -3.26 -8.50 9.32
CA ASP A 48 -2.78 -9.90 9.32
C ASP A 48 -1.25 -9.98 9.24
N ASP A 49 -0.63 -9.16 8.39
CA ASP A 49 0.84 -9.10 8.24
C ASP A 49 1.56 -8.77 9.56
N THR A 50 0.97 -7.90 10.40
CA THR A 50 1.53 -7.50 11.70
C THR A 50 1.26 -8.55 12.78
N HIS A 51 0.07 -9.14 12.80
CA HIS A 51 -0.25 -10.24 13.72
C HIS A 51 0.68 -11.44 13.52
N VAL A 52 0.91 -11.83 12.27
CA VAL A 52 1.85 -12.90 11.93
C VAL A 52 3.29 -12.56 12.40
N MET A 53 3.71 -11.29 12.22
CA MET A 53 5.01 -10.83 12.70
C MET A 53 5.11 -10.89 14.23
N GLN A 54 4.07 -10.51 14.96
CA GLN A 54 4.02 -10.60 16.42
C GLN A 54 4.09 -12.06 16.88
N ALA A 55 3.26 -12.93 16.29
CA ALA A 55 3.24 -14.35 16.62
C ALA A 55 4.60 -15.03 16.41
N ALA A 56 5.39 -14.59 15.43
CA ALA A 56 6.73 -15.13 15.18
C ALA A 56 7.76 -14.83 16.30
N PHE A 57 7.45 -13.88 17.21
CA PHE A 57 8.27 -13.56 18.37
C PHE A 57 7.76 -14.20 19.67
N ASP A 58 6.57 -14.81 19.66
CA ASP A 58 5.92 -15.38 20.82
C ASP A 58 6.24 -16.89 20.91
N GLY A 59 7.30 -17.26 21.63
CA GLY A 59 7.68 -18.65 21.91
C GLY A 59 8.80 -19.21 21.02
N ASP A 60 9.12 -20.49 21.25
CA ASP A 60 10.09 -21.24 20.45
C ASP A 60 9.38 -21.92 19.27
N HIS A 61 9.61 -21.43 18.08
CA HIS A 61 9.00 -21.96 16.86
C HIS A 61 10.05 -22.64 15.97
N THR A 62 9.83 -23.92 15.66
CA THR A 62 10.59 -24.63 14.61
C THR A 62 9.97 -24.44 13.23
N LEU A 63 8.69 -24.11 13.16
CA LEU A 63 7.96 -23.79 11.95
C LEU A 63 7.19 -22.47 12.12
N VAL A 64 7.46 -21.52 11.23
CA VAL A 64 6.77 -20.22 11.18
C VAL A 64 6.09 -20.08 9.83
N ASP A 65 4.76 -20.14 9.81
CA ASP A 65 3.95 -19.90 8.62
C ASP A 65 3.48 -18.44 8.63
N ILE A 66 3.97 -17.67 7.64
CA ILE A 66 3.66 -16.24 7.52
C ILE A 66 2.49 -15.99 6.54
N GLY A 67 1.82 -17.02 6.06
CA GLY A 67 0.72 -16.88 5.11
C GLY A 67 1.11 -16.06 3.87
N ALA A 68 0.41 -14.97 3.60
CA ALA A 68 0.66 -14.07 2.48
C ALA A 68 1.52 -12.84 2.85
N ALA A 69 2.10 -12.78 4.06
CA ALA A 69 2.79 -11.61 4.61
C ALA A 69 4.21 -11.44 4.02
N GLY A 70 4.31 -10.72 2.90
CA GLY A 70 5.58 -10.54 2.18
C GLY A 70 6.66 -9.83 2.98
N THR A 71 6.30 -8.82 3.76
CA THR A 71 7.24 -8.10 4.64
C THR A 71 7.77 -9.01 5.73
N SER A 72 6.89 -9.81 6.36
CA SER A 72 7.25 -10.77 7.41
C SER A 72 8.23 -11.82 6.89
N MET A 73 8.00 -12.38 5.69
CA MET A 73 8.93 -13.31 5.05
C MET A 73 10.35 -12.72 4.97
N ARG A 74 10.50 -11.50 4.47
CA ARG A 74 11.83 -10.88 4.25
C ARG A 74 12.49 -10.48 5.56
N PHE A 75 11.76 -9.87 6.46
CA PHE A 75 12.29 -9.36 7.72
C PHE A 75 12.68 -10.51 8.68
N LEU A 76 11.80 -11.51 8.80
CA LEU A 76 12.08 -12.68 9.64
C LEU A 76 13.22 -13.55 9.08
N THR A 77 13.37 -13.65 7.74
CA THR A 77 14.54 -14.34 7.15
C THR A 77 15.84 -13.73 7.65
N ALA A 78 15.98 -12.40 7.59
CA ALA A 78 17.18 -11.72 8.07
C ALA A 78 17.33 -11.81 9.58
N TYR A 79 16.24 -11.61 10.33
CA TYR A 79 16.22 -11.70 11.79
C TYR A 79 16.68 -13.07 12.28
N TYR A 80 16.05 -14.16 11.85
CA TYR A 80 16.42 -15.50 12.27
C TYR A 80 17.84 -15.88 11.83
N ALA A 81 18.25 -15.51 10.62
CA ALA A 81 19.60 -15.78 10.14
C ALA A 81 20.70 -15.14 11.00
N SER A 82 20.42 -13.97 11.61
CA SER A 82 21.35 -13.23 12.47
C SER A 82 21.16 -13.47 13.97
N THR A 83 20.21 -14.34 14.37
CA THR A 83 19.91 -14.66 15.77
C THR A 83 20.61 -15.98 16.17
N PRO A 84 21.70 -15.96 16.94
CA PRO A 84 22.40 -17.18 17.31
C PRO A 84 21.51 -18.18 18.03
N GLY A 85 21.53 -19.45 17.57
CA GLY A 85 20.77 -20.55 18.17
C GLY A 85 19.32 -20.68 17.63
N ALA A 86 18.87 -19.78 16.76
CA ALA A 86 17.59 -19.98 16.07
C ALA A 86 17.69 -21.16 15.09
N GLU A 87 16.67 -22.01 15.06
CA GLU A 87 16.52 -23.08 14.06
C GLU A 87 15.06 -23.13 13.63
N VAL A 88 14.77 -22.57 12.46
CA VAL A 88 13.40 -22.27 12.01
C VAL A 88 13.20 -22.65 10.54
N THR A 89 12.08 -23.30 10.25
CA THR A 89 11.53 -23.39 8.88
C THR A 89 10.52 -22.27 8.67
N LEU A 90 10.83 -21.35 7.77
CA LEU A 90 9.97 -20.21 7.43
C LEU A 90 9.23 -20.50 6.13
N THR A 91 7.90 -20.54 6.19
CA THR A 91 7.01 -20.88 5.06
C THR A 91 5.89 -19.87 4.91
N GLY A 92 4.98 -20.08 3.96
CA GLY A 92 3.80 -19.27 3.74
C GLY A 92 2.86 -19.90 2.71
N SER A 93 1.86 -19.13 2.27
CA SER A 93 0.88 -19.58 1.29
C SER A 93 1.52 -20.02 -0.03
N GLU A 94 0.79 -20.77 -0.86
CA GLU A 94 1.27 -21.22 -2.18
C GLU A 94 1.72 -20.03 -3.06
N ARG A 95 1.04 -18.88 -2.98
CA ARG A 95 1.48 -17.65 -3.67
C ARG A 95 2.80 -17.13 -3.10
N MET A 96 3.02 -17.22 -1.77
CA MET A 96 4.27 -16.81 -1.14
C MET A 96 5.44 -17.68 -1.60
N LYS A 97 5.23 -18.98 -1.76
CA LYS A 97 6.23 -19.92 -2.29
C LYS A 97 6.63 -19.62 -3.74
N GLN A 98 5.86 -18.82 -4.47
CA GLN A 98 6.16 -18.35 -5.83
C GLN A 98 6.80 -16.96 -5.88
N ARG A 99 6.95 -16.29 -4.73
CA ARG A 99 7.57 -14.95 -4.66
C ARG A 99 9.08 -15.08 -4.44
N PRO A 100 9.91 -14.52 -5.33
CA PRO A 100 11.37 -14.69 -5.24
C PRO A 100 11.93 -14.10 -3.94
N ILE A 101 12.98 -14.75 -3.41
CA ILE A 101 13.70 -14.33 -2.21
C ILE A 101 15.22 -14.52 -2.36
N ALA A 102 15.68 -15.05 -3.50
CA ALA A 102 17.09 -15.38 -3.74
C ALA A 102 18.03 -14.23 -3.43
N ILE A 103 17.73 -13.01 -3.89
CA ILE A 103 18.59 -11.82 -3.67
C ILE A 103 18.89 -11.60 -2.18
N LEU A 104 17.89 -11.75 -1.31
CA LEU A 104 18.10 -11.62 0.14
C LEU A 104 18.89 -12.79 0.72
N VAL A 105 18.56 -14.01 0.30
CA VAL A 105 19.25 -15.23 0.79
C VAL A 105 20.71 -15.22 0.38
N ASP A 106 21.03 -14.85 -0.87
CA ASP A 106 22.40 -14.78 -1.36
C ASP A 106 23.21 -13.71 -0.64
N ALA A 107 22.60 -12.54 -0.41
CA ALA A 107 23.21 -11.48 0.39
C ALA A 107 23.51 -11.95 1.82
N LEU A 108 22.55 -12.61 2.48
CA LEU A 108 22.74 -13.16 3.84
C LEU A 108 23.80 -14.28 3.87
N ARG A 109 23.78 -15.19 2.89
CA ARG A 109 24.79 -16.25 2.75
C ARG A 109 26.20 -15.66 2.57
N SER A 110 26.36 -14.57 1.81
CA SER A 110 27.65 -13.89 1.65
C SER A 110 28.16 -13.25 2.95
N LEU A 111 27.24 -12.89 3.88
CA LEU A 111 27.57 -12.45 5.24
C LEU A 111 27.80 -13.63 6.22
N GLY A 112 27.66 -14.86 5.72
CA GLY A 112 27.93 -16.08 6.49
C GLY A 112 26.69 -16.81 7.02
N ALA A 113 25.46 -16.46 6.61
CA ALA A 113 24.23 -17.12 7.05
C ALA A 113 24.13 -18.57 6.56
N ASP A 114 23.51 -19.44 7.38
CA ASP A 114 23.15 -20.82 7.01
C ASP A 114 21.64 -20.87 6.72
N ILE A 115 21.30 -20.75 5.45
CA ILE A 115 19.94 -20.78 4.94
C ILE A 115 19.86 -21.80 3.81
N ARG A 116 18.84 -22.66 3.84
CA ARG A 116 18.60 -23.68 2.80
C ARG A 116 17.18 -23.54 2.28
N TYR A 117 17.02 -23.69 0.99
CA TYR A 117 15.70 -23.85 0.39
C TYR A 117 15.23 -25.29 0.64
N THR A 118 13.99 -25.48 1.06
CA THR A 118 13.45 -26.81 1.33
C THR A 118 12.66 -27.40 0.17
N GLU A 119 12.21 -26.56 -0.76
CA GLU A 119 11.50 -26.95 -1.97
C GLU A 119 12.22 -26.42 -3.22
N ALA A 120 11.84 -25.27 -3.76
CA ALA A 120 12.41 -24.70 -4.97
C ALA A 120 13.54 -23.69 -4.66
N GLU A 121 14.67 -23.79 -5.37
CA GLU A 121 15.79 -22.84 -5.26
C GLU A 121 15.32 -21.42 -5.62
N GLY A 122 15.67 -20.46 -4.78
CA GLY A 122 15.29 -19.05 -4.94
C GLY A 122 13.93 -18.66 -4.34
N PHE A 123 13.18 -19.63 -3.79
CA PHE A 123 11.82 -19.43 -3.28
C PHE A 123 11.63 -20.05 -1.89
N PRO A 124 10.72 -19.52 -1.06
CA PRO A 124 10.33 -20.19 0.17
C PRO A 124 9.71 -21.59 -0.11
N PRO A 125 9.71 -22.53 0.86
CA PRO A 125 10.12 -22.35 2.26
C PRO A 125 11.64 -22.37 2.45
N LEU A 126 12.08 -21.75 3.59
CA LEU A 126 13.49 -21.65 3.97
C LEU A 126 13.72 -22.34 5.29
N HIS A 127 14.76 -23.18 5.37
CA HIS A 127 15.30 -23.66 6.65
C HIS A 127 16.48 -22.78 7.03
N ILE A 128 16.45 -22.19 8.23
CA ILE A 128 17.39 -21.17 8.69
C ILE A 128 18.01 -21.62 10.00
N CYS A 129 19.35 -21.73 10.02
CA CYS A 129 20.13 -21.96 11.22
C CYS A 129 20.84 -20.64 11.60
N GLY A 130 20.30 -19.96 12.60
CA GLY A 130 20.76 -18.63 13.03
C GLY A 130 22.13 -18.67 13.73
N LYS A 131 22.95 -17.69 13.39
CA LYS A 131 24.30 -17.53 13.98
C LYS A 131 24.77 -16.08 13.96
N GLN A 132 25.83 -15.80 14.70
CA GLN A 132 26.49 -14.49 14.61
C GLN A 132 27.04 -14.31 13.20
N LEU A 133 26.55 -13.31 12.50
CA LEU A 133 27.03 -12.96 11.17
C LEU A 133 28.16 -11.94 11.25
N ARG A 134 29.05 -11.98 10.26
CA ARG A 134 30.24 -11.13 10.28
C ARG A 134 29.91 -9.69 9.85
N GLY A 135 29.23 -9.51 8.75
CA GLY A 135 29.03 -8.21 8.14
C GLY A 135 30.07 -7.88 7.07
N GLY A 136 30.25 -6.60 6.75
CA GLY A 136 31.17 -6.11 5.74
C GLY A 136 30.51 -5.36 4.60
N ALA A 137 31.07 -5.46 3.38
CA ALA A 137 30.55 -4.76 2.20
C ALA A 137 29.69 -5.69 1.33
N LEU A 138 28.53 -5.17 0.89
CA LEU A 138 27.64 -5.81 -0.07
C LEU A 138 27.29 -4.88 -1.21
N THR A 139 27.01 -5.45 -2.38
CA THR A 139 26.45 -4.71 -3.53
C THR A 139 25.11 -5.35 -3.90
N ILE A 140 24.07 -4.53 -4.00
CA ILE A 140 22.71 -4.95 -4.38
C ILE A 140 22.17 -3.98 -5.41
N ASP A 141 21.43 -4.50 -6.40
CA ASP A 141 20.69 -3.67 -7.33
C ASP A 141 19.60 -2.88 -6.61
N GLY A 142 19.64 -1.56 -6.67
CA GLY A 142 18.68 -0.65 -6.04
C GLY A 142 17.28 -0.70 -6.66
N SER A 143 17.12 -1.33 -7.82
CA SER A 143 15.81 -1.58 -8.44
C SER A 143 15.07 -2.75 -7.81
N THR A 144 15.73 -3.54 -6.94
CA THR A 144 15.10 -4.63 -6.22
C THR A 144 14.13 -4.13 -5.15
N SER A 145 13.33 -5.04 -4.61
CA SER A 145 12.40 -4.70 -3.54
C SER A 145 13.12 -4.06 -2.34
N SER A 146 12.68 -2.86 -1.95
CA SER A 146 13.16 -2.18 -0.73
C SER A 146 13.01 -3.02 0.55
N GLN A 147 12.20 -4.08 0.53
CA GLN A 147 12.07 -5.02 1.64
C GLN A 147 13.38 -5.81 1.86
N TYR A 148 14.11 -6.17 0.80
CA TYR A 148 15.42 -6.84 0.94
C TYR A 148 16.45 -5.91 1.58
N ILE A 149 16.52 -4.68 1.07
CA ILE A 149 17.41 -3.64 1.59
C ILE A 149 17.07 -3.36 3.06
N SER A 150 15.80 -3.15 3.39
CA SER A 150 15.35 -2.90 4.77
C SER A 150 15.67 -4.06 5.71
N ALA A 151 15.51 -5.31 5.27
CA ALA A 151 15.82 -6.50 6.06
C ALA A 151 17.31 -6.56 6.44
N LEU A 152 18.20 -6.33 5.47
CA LEU A 152 19.64 -6.29 5.70
C LEU A 152 20.06 -5.12 6.59
N LEU A 153 19.48 -3.94 6.40
CA LEU A 153 19.79 -2.74 7.19
C LEU A 153 19.41 -2.95 8.67
N MET A 154 18.22 -3.49 8.95
CA MET A 154 17.78 -3.66 10.34
C MET A 154 18.66 -4.60 11.14
N ILE A 155 19.23 -5.66 10.56
CA ILE A 155 20.16 -6.55 11.24
C ILE A 155 21.60 -6.01 11.27
N ALA A 156 21.94 -5.03 10.41
CA ALA A 156 23.31 -4.55 10.22
C ALA A 156 24.03 -4.11 11.51
N PRO A 157 23.38 -3.42 12.48
CA PRO A 157 24.03 -3.07 13.73
C PRO A 157 24.43 -4.28 14.60
N THR A 158 23.79 -5.45 14.42
CA THR A 158 24.09 -6.67 15.18
C THR A 158 25.23 -7.49 14.57
N LEU A 159 25.67 -7.14 13.36
CA LEU A 159 26.79 -7.80 12.68
C LEU A 159 28.11 -7.35 13.29
N THR A 160 29.12 -8.27 13.34
CA THR A 160 30.40 -7.99 13.97
C THR A 160 31.13 -6.78 13.38
N ASP A 161 31.12 -6.65 12.04
CA ASP A 161 31.81 -5.58 11.29
C ASP A 161 30.85 -4.50 10.79
N GLY A 162 29.55 -4.55 11.18
CA GLY A 162 28.51 -3.69 10.62
C GLY A 162 28.23 -4.00 9.15
N LEU A 163 27.73 -3.01 8.38
CA LEU A 163 27.40 -3.20 6.97
C LEU A 163 27.69 -1.93 6.16
N THR A 164 28.35 -2.08 5.03
CA THR A 164 28.40 -1.08 3.96
C THR A 164 27.67 -1.64 2.75
N LEU A 165 26.52 -1.05 2.41
CA LEU A 165 25.66 -1.48 1.32
C LEU A 165 25.79 -0.52 0.14
N HIS A 166 26.30 -1.01 -1.00
CA HIS A 166 26.37 -0.28 -2.26
C HIS A 166 25.14 -0.62 -3.11
N LEU A 167 24.32 0.38 -3.40
CA LEU A 167 23.17 0.24 -4.27
C LEU A 167 23.57 0.61 -5.72
N THR A 168 23.36 -0.32 -6.65
CA THR A 168 23.62 -0.08 -8.08
C THR A 168 22.30 0.20 -8.83
N GLY A 169 22.40 0.76 -10.01
CA GLY A 169 21.21 1.07 -10.82
C GLY A 169 20.30 2.16 -10.22
N GLN A 170 19.05 2.13 -10.59
CA GLN A 170 18.06 3.07 -10.10
C GLN A 170 17.52 2.61 -8.74
N ILE A 171 17.62 3.47 -7.73
CA ILE A 171 17.06 3.18 -6.40
C ILE A 171 15.56 3.43 -6.44
N THR A 172 14.79 2.36 -6.32
CA THR A 172 13.33 2.40 -6.26
C THR A 172 12.83 2.31 -4.81
N SER A 173 11.63 2.80 -4.57
CA SER A 173 11.02 2.78 -3.22
C SER A 173 11.95 3.39 -2.15
N ARG A 174 12.73 4.42 -2.50
CA ARG A 174 13.66 5.14 -1.62
C ARG A 174 13.04 5.53 -0.27
N PRO A 175 11.78 6.01 -0.19
CA PRO A 175 11.16 6.38 1.08
C PRO A 175 11.12 5.24 2.11
N TYR A 176 10.99 3.97 1.67
CA TYR A 176 11.02 2.84 2.60
C TYR A 176 12.42 2.56 3.18
N ILE A 177 13.47 2.90 2.45
CA ILE A 177 14.85 2.85 2.96
C ILE A 177 15.05 3.95 3.99
N ASP A 178 14.63 5.18 3.66
CA ASP A 178 14.75 6.34 4.55
C ASP A 178 13.92 6.14 5.84
N MET A 179 12.71 5.57 5.73
CA MET A 179 11.88 5.14 6.86
C MET A 179 12.66 4.14 7.75
N THR A 180 13.28 3.13 7.16
CA THR A 180 14.04 2.11 7.90
C THR A 180 15.19 2.75 8.65
N LEU A 181 16.01 3.56 7.99
CA LEU A 181 17.15 4.25 8.61
C LEU A 181 16.71 5.19 9.73
N SER A 182 15.59 5.92 9.54
CA SER A 182 15.04 6.81 10.56
C SER A 182 14.57 6.05 11.80
N MET A 183 13.90 4.92 11.61
CA MET A 183 13.47 4.06 12.71
C MET A 183 14.67 3.42 13.42
N MET A 184 15.67 2.92 12.69
CA MET A 184 16.90 2.38 13.27
C MET A 184 17.62 3.41 14.17
N ARG A 185 17.68 4.69 13.75
CA ARG A 185 18.27 5.76 14.56
C ARG A 185 17.49 6.00 15.86
N ARG A 186 16.15 5.87 15.86
CA ARG A 186 15.34 5.96 17.09
C ARG A 186 15.69 4.85 18.10
N PHE A 187 16.13 3.68 17.61
CA PHE A 187 16.64 2.59 18.41
C PHE A 187 18.17 2.66 18.61
N GLY A 188 18.81 3.80 18.40
CA GLY A 188 20.20 4.08 18.71
C GLY A 188 21.23 3.61 17.67
N ALA A 189 20.82 3.14 16.51
CA ALA A 189 21.75 2.76 15.44
C ALA A 189 22.47 3.98 14.86
N GLN A 190 23.73 3.81 14.51
CA GLN A 190 24.52 4.76 13.74
C GLN A 190 24.53 4.34 12.28
N CYS A 191 23.78 5.06 11.46
CA CYS A 191 23.66 4.77 10.04
C CYS A 191 23.56 6.06 9.22
N ALA A 192 24.15 6.06 8.03
CA ALA A 192 24.13 7.14 7.08
C ALA A 192 23.90 6.60 5.66
N MET A 193 23.33 7.43 4.80
CA MET A 193 23.23 7.19 3.37
C MET A 193 23.80 8.38 2.61
N GLU A 194 24.84 8.13 1.84
CA GLU A 194 25.53 9.13 1.00
C GLU A 194 25.49 8.66 -0.46
N GLY A 195 24.68 9.32 -1.27
CA GLY A 195 24.40 8.87 -2.62
C GLY A 195 23.84 7.43 -2.65
N PRO A 196 24.48 6.51 -3.36
CA PRO A 196 24.02 5.11 -3.42
C PRO A 196 24.63 4.21 -2.33
N VAL A 197 25.40 4.75 -1.38
CA VAL A 197 26.09 3.99 -0.34
C VAL A 197 25.42 4.19 1.00
N ILE A 198 25.09 3.08 1.67
CA ILE A 198 24.54 3.08 3.02
C ILE A 198 25.54 2.44 3.95
N THR A 199 25.96 3.14 5.00
CA THR A 199 26.86 2.64 6.03
C THR A 199 26.13 2.49 7.35
N VAL A 200 26.33 1.35 8.02
CA VAL A 200 25.77 1.05 9.33
C VAL A 200 26.89 0.53 10.23
N SER A 201 27.17 1.25 11.31
CA SER A 201 28.20 0.83 12.28
C SER A 201 27.69 -0.31 13.16
N PRO A 202 28.58 -1.25 13.56
CA PRO A 202 28.25 -2.28 14.53
C PRO A 202 27.97 -1.61 15.89
N ARG A 203 26.76 -1.78 16.39
CA ARG A 203 26.34 -1.20 17.67
C ARG A 203 25.05 -1.87 18.14
N ALA A 204 25.02 -2.31 19.40
CA ALA A 204 23.78 -2.85 19.97
C ALA A 204 22.66 -1.80 19.93
N TYR A 205 21.46 -2.23 19.54
CA TYR A 205 20.26 -1.41 19.64
C TYR A 205 19.94 -1.05 21.09
N VAL A 206 19.35 0.11 21.27
CA VAL A 206 18.84 0.59 22.56
C VAL A 206 17.32 0.47 22.56
N PRO A 207 16.68 -0.05 23.61
CA PRO A 207 15.24 -0.07 23.72
C PRO A 207 14.65 1.33 23.58
N ALA A 208 13.55 1.44 22.83
CA ALA A 208 12.85 2.69 22.62
C ALA A 208 11.33 2.50 22.72
N ASP A 209 10.65 3.53 23.23
CA ASP A 209 9.21 3.61 23.18
C ASP A 209 8.79 4.27 21.87
N LEU A 210 7.81 3.69 21.20
CA LEU A 210 7.34 4.16 19.91
C LEU A 210 5.82 4.01 19.81
N SER A 211 5.13 5.12 19.49
CA SER A 211 3.76 5.08 18.97
C SER A 211 3.79 5.12 17.45
N VAL A 212 3.11 4.17 16.83
CA VAL A 212 3.08 4.07 15.37
C VAL A 212 2.04 5.04 14.80
N GLU A 213 2.42 5.78 13.78
CA GLU A 213 1.54 6.67 13.01
C GLU A 213 0.50 5.86 12.24
N SER A 214 -0.67 6.46 11.98
CA SER A 214 -1.70 5.89 11.10
C SER A 214 -1.20 5.71 9.66
N ASP A 215 -1.82 4.81 8.91
CA ASP A 215 -1.34 4.35 7.60
C ASP A 215 -1.73 5.30 6.48
N TRP A 216 -0.74 5.91 5.81
CA TRP A 216 -0.96 6.81 4.69
C TRP A 216 -1.44 6.11 3.40
N SER A 217 -1.12 4.82 3.23
CA SER A 217 -1.73 4.04 2.14
C SER A 217 -3.23 3.87 2.39
N ALA A 218 -3.64 3.61 3.65
CA ALA A 218 -5.05 3.53 4.03
C ALA A 218 -5.76 4.88 3.86
N ALA A 219 -5.07 5.99 4.15
CA ALA A 219 -5.58 7.33 3.92
C ALA A 219 -5.96 7.57 2.45
N SER A 220 -5.20 7.02 1.50
CA SER A 220 -5.39 7.26 0.06
C SER A 220 -6.80 6.94 -0.44
N TYR A 221 -7.45 5.93 0.12
CA TYR A 221 -8.83 5.54 -0.24
C TYR A 221 -9.87 6.56 0.22
N TRP A 222 -9.57 7.34 1.27
CA TRP A 222 -10.42 8.44 1.75
C TRP A 222 -10.26 9.69 0.90
N TYR A 223 -9.05 9.95 0.40
CA TYR A 223 -8.82 10.98 -0.62
C TYR A 223 -9.61 10.68 -1.89
N GLU A 224 -9.52 9.44 -2.39
CA GLU A 224 -10.28 8.95 -3.53
C GLU A 224 -11.77 9.13 -3.30
N LEU A 225 -12.29 8.59 -2.19
CA LEU A 225 -13.71 8.63 -1.87
C LEU A 225 -14.24 10.06 -1.83
N LEU A 226 -13.51 11.00 -1.20
CA LEU A 226 -13.89 12.40 -1.13
C LEU A 226 -13.85 13.06 -2.52
N ALA A 227 -12.83 12.76 -3.34
CA ALA A 227 -12.74 13.25 -4.71
C ALA A 227 -13.93 12.76 -5.57
N LEU A 228 -14.30 11.49 -5.45
CA LEU A 228 -15.45 10.92 -6.16
C LEU A 228 -16.78 11.51 -5.69
N CYS A 229 -16.94 11.76 -4.39
CA CYS A 229 -18.14 12.44 -3.86
C CYS A 229 -18.32 13.85 -4.43
N HIS A 230 -17.22 14.57 -4.65
CA HIS A 230 -17.27 15.97 -5.06
C HIS A 230 -17.27 16.15 -6.58
N TYR A 231 -16.41 15.39 -7.29
CA TYR A 231 -16.17 15.54 -8.72
C TYR A 231 -16.69 14.36 -9.55
N GLY A 232 -17.09 13.26 -8.94
CA GLY A 232 -17.47 12.04 -9.64
C GLY A 232 -18.53 12.32 -10.68
N LYS A 233 -18.13 12.28 -11.93
CA LYS A 233 -19.08 12.34 -13.06
C LYS A 233 -19.72 10.99 -13.16
N VAL A 234 -20.98 11.01 -12.99
CA VAL A 234 -21.82 9.90 -13.31
C VAL A 234 -21.49 9.40 -14.70
N ALA A 235 -21.21 8.12 -14.86
CA ALA A 235 -21.13 7.45 -16.16
C ALA A 235 -22.50 7.42 -16.86
N SER A 236 -23.13 8.60 -17.02
CA SER A 236 -24.33 8.80 -17.81
C SER A 236 -23.93 8.98 -19.27
N GLY A 237 -23.84 7.91 -20.01
CA GLY A 237 -23.54 8.01 -21.44
C GLY A 237 -23.36 6.70 -22.17
N LEU A 238 -23.85 5.58 -21.62
CA LEU A 238 -23.77 4.29 -22.30
C LEU A 238 -25.13 3.79 -22.84
N GLN A 239 -26.08 4.71 -23.09
CA GLN A 239 -27.22 4.45 -23.98
C GLN A 239 -27.43 5.70 -24.82
N ASP A 240 -26.88 5.69 -26.01
CA ASP A 240 -27.32 6.23 -27.27
C ASP A 240 -26.16 6.73 -28.13
N GLY A 241 -25.87 5.95 -29.15
CA GLY A 241 -24.91 6.28 -30.20
C GLY A 241 -25.47 7.36 -31.17
N ALA A 242 -25.84 8.52 -30.66
CA ALA A 242 -26.08 9.72 -31.41
C ALA A 242 -26.29 10.87 -30.41
N LEU A 243 -25.32 11.79 -30.32
CA LEU A 243 -25.58 13.20 -29.93
C LEU A 243 -24.26 13.85 -29.46
N ASN A 244 -23.40 14.15 -30.44
CA ASN A 244 -22.21 15.00 -30.21
C ASN A 244 -22.53 16.52 -30.10
N GLU A 245 -23.79 16.93 -30.12
CA GLU A 245 -24.17 18.36 -30.00
C GLU A 245 -24.96 18.71 -28.74
N ALA A 246 -25.47 17.74 -27.99
CA ALA A 246 -26.22 18.01 -26.75
C ALA A 246 -25.33 18.08 -25.47
N ALA A 247 -24.08 17.62 -25.54
CA ALA A 247 -23.18 17.59 -24.37
C ALA A 247 -22.78 18.99 -23.88
N SER A 248 -22.69 19.99 -24.76
CA SER A 248 -22.35 21.38 -24.38
C SER A 248 -23.51 22.13 -23.71
N VAL A 249 -24.74 21.75 -23.98
CA VAL A 249 -25.94 22.42 -23.43
C VAL A 249 -26.35 21.81 -22.08
N LEU A 250 -25.97 20.57 -21.81
CA LEU A 250 -26.21 19.90 -20.50
C LEU A 250 -25.21 20.29 -19.44
N GLN A 251 -24.00 20.71 -19.82
CA GLN A 251 -22.99 21.20 -18.88
C GLN A 251 -23.47 22.43 -18.09
N ASP A 252 -24.23 23.33 -18.72
CA ASP A 252 -24.77 24.54 -18.07
C ASP A 252 -26.06 24.29 -17.27
N LYS A 253 -26.76 23.18 -17.48
CA LYS A 253 -28.02 22.88 -16.79
C LYS A 253 -27.94 21.98 -15.59
N VAL A 254 -26.88 21.16 -15.45
CA VAL A 254 -26.69 20.27 -14.29
C VAL A 254 -26.06 21.01 -13.12
N PHE A 255 -25.36 22.11 -13.36
CA PHE A 255 -24.83 23.01 -12.33
C PHE A 255 -25.71 24.20 -11.95
N SER A 256 -26.87 24.37 -12.60
CA SER A 256 -27.84 25.37 -12.16
C SER A 256 -28.67 24.82 -10.99
N LYS A 257 -28.31 25.24 -9.79
CA LYS A 257 -29.12 25.31 -8.56
C LYS A 257 -30.55 24.70 -8.69
N THR A 258 -30.66 23.40 -8.60
CA THR A 258 -31.87 22.78 -8.06
C THR A 258 -31.72 22.67 -6.57
N SER A 259 -32.27 23.64 -5.88
CA SER A 259 -32.48 23.63 -4.43
C SER A 259 -33.23 22.35 -4.04
N GLY A 260 -32.52 21.33 -3.59
CA GLY A 260 -33.15 20.10 -3.08
C GLY A 260 -32.27 18.84 -2.94
N SER A 261 -31.08 18.77 -3.53
CA SER A 261 -30.26 17.55 -3.48
C SER A 261 -28.83 17.75 -2.94
N GLN A 262 -28.52 18.90 -2.36
CA GLN A 262 -27.18 19.21 -1.82
C GLN A 262 -26.93 18.71 -0.38
N ASP A 263 -27.86 18.00 0.25
CA ASP A 263 -27.77 17.70 1.69
C ASP A 263 -27.05 16.40 2.06
N PHE A 264 -26.53 15.62 1.11
CA PHE A 264 -26.06 14.26 1.38
C PHE A 264 -24.67 13.91 0.82
N ALA A 265 -23.88 14.87 0.39
CA ALA A 265 -22.51 14.60 -0.09
C ALA A 265 -21.48 14.82 1.03
N LEU A 266 -20.59 13.84 1.20
CA LEU A 266 -19.44 13.95 2.09
C LEU A 266 -18.57 15.12 1.62
N SER A 267 -18.37 16.12 2.49
CA SER A 267 -17.65 17.36 2.16
C SER A 267 -16.35 17.53 2.94
N GLU A 268 -16.19 16.78 4.04
CA GLU A 268 -15.01 16.84 4.89
C GLU A 268 -14.77 15.48 5.55
N VAL A 269 -13.52 15.03 5.54
CA VAL A 269 -13.08 13.82 6.24
C VAL A 269 -11.91 14.15 7.15
N THR A 270 -12.03 13.84 8.43
CA THR A 270 -10.92 13.90 9.40
C THR A 270 -10.31 12.51 9.53
N LEU A 271 -9.05 12.37 9.16
CA LEU A 271 -8.26 11.14 9.29
C LEU A 271 -7.36 11.26 10.51
N LEU A 272 -7.62 10.46 11.55
CA LEU A 272 -6.90 10.54 12.82
C LEU A 272 -5.50 9.95 12.71
N GLY A 273 -4.57 10.46 13.52
CA GLY A 273 -3.22 9.91 13.70
C GLY A 273 -2.25 10.11 12.54
N LEU A 274 -2.57 10.95 11.56
CA LEU A 274 -1.66 11.34 10.47
C LEU A 274 -0.90 12.62 10.82
N HIS A 275 0.39 12.69 10.44
CA HIS A 275 1.26 13.80 10.75
C HIS A 275 1.91 14.39 9.49
N PRO A 276 2.20 15.72 9.46
CA PRO A 276 2.84 16.35 8.29
C PRO A 276 4.26 15.86 8.05
N ASP A 277 5.00 15.51 9.13
CA ASP A 277 6.38 15.05 9.07
C ASP A 277 6.46 13.51 9.06
N SER A 278 5.62 12.85 8.28
CA SER A 278 5.55 11.40 8.21
C SER A 278 6.81 10.78 7.64
N LEU A 279 7.20 9.63 8.19
CA LEU A 279 8.24 8.77 7.62
C LEU A 279 7.71 7.91 6.45
N GLN A 280 6.41 7.88 6.23
CA GLN A 280 5.78 7.09 5.19
C GLN A 280 5.84 7.83 3.85
N GLY A 281 6.45 7.22 2.83
CA GLY A 281 6.51 7.82 1.49
C GLY A 281 5.14 8.09 0.88
N ASP A 282 4.14 7.30 1.27
CA ASP A 282 2.76 7.42 0.80
C ASP A 282 2.06 8.68 1.33
N SER A 283 2.65 9.44 2.27
CA SER A 283 2.15 10.76 2.68
C SER A 283 2.06 11.75 1.52
N ARG A 284 2.82 11.52 0.44
CA ARG A 284 2.72 12.30 -0.80
C ARG A 284 1.36 12.15 -1.52
N VAL A 285 0.50 11.25 -1.06
CA VAL A 285 -0.90 11.20 -1.53
C VAL A 285 -1.57 12.57 -1.44
N SER A 286 -1.25 13.35 -0.41
CA SER A 286 -1.76 14.73 -0.24
C SER A 286 -1.35 15.66 -1.38
N GLU A 287 -0.16 15.48 -1.96
CA GLU A 287 0.33 16.26 -3.11
C GLU A 287 -0.43 15.86 -4.39
N TYR A 288 -0.54 14.57 -4.67
CA TYR A 288 -1.25 14.07 -5.84
C TYR A 288 -2.73 14.45 -5.83
N PHE A 289 -3.38 14.34 -4.67
CA PHE A 289 -4.78 14.70 -4.56
C PHE A 289 -5.03 16.20 -4.48
N ALA A 290 -4.03 17.01 -4.12
CA ALA A 290 -4.12 18.46 -4.26
C ALA A 290 -4.28 18.87 -5.75
N GLU A 291 -3.60 18.18 -6.68
CA GLU A 291 -3.80 18.35 -8.13
C GLU A 291 -5.20 17.89 -8.56
N LEU A 292 -5.80 16.93 -7.86
CA LEU A 292 -7.17 16.43 -8.09
C LEU A 292 -8.23 17.18 -7.25
N GLY A 293 -7.90 18.35 -6.70
CA GLY A 293 -8.84 19.24 -6.04
C GLY A 293 -9.17 18.88 -4.59
N ILE A 294 -8.37 18.06 -3.90
CA ILE A 294 -8.55 17.73 -2.49
C ILE A 294 -7.45 18.40 -1.66
N ALA A 295 -7.85 19.33 -0.82
CA ALA A 295 -6.95 20.01 0.13
C ALA A 295 -6.77 19.18 1.41
N THR A 296 -5.56 19.25 1.96
CA THR A 296 -5.20 18.63 3.24
C THR A 296 -4.79 19.71 4.23
N ARG A 297 -5.43 19.74 5.40
CA ARG A 297 -5.07 20.60 6.51
C ARG A 297 -4.75 19.75 7.73
N PHE A 298 -3.56 19.92 8.28
CA PHE A 298 -3.15 19.20 9.49
C PHE A 298 -3.65 19.90 10.76
N THR A 299 -3.99 19.08 11.73
CA THR A 299 -4.37 19.45 13.09
C THR A 299 -3.59 18.61 14.09
N ASP A 300 -3.72 18.88 15.37
CA ASP A 300 -3.16 18.07 16.47
C ASP A 300 -3.74 16.63 16.51
N ARG A 301 -4.90 16.39 15.87
CA ARG A 301 -5.56 15.09 15.83
C ARG A 301 -5.25 14.27 14.57
N GLY A 302 -4.80 14.92 13.50
CA GLY A 302 -4.57 14.26 12.21
C GLY A 302 -4.77 15.18 11.01
N ALA A 303 -5.12 14.62 9.86
CA ALA A 303 -5.36 15.32 8.61
C ALA A 303 -6.85 15.54 8.35
N VAL A 304 -7.24 16.74 8.02
CA VAL A 304 -8.59 17.11 7.59
C VAL A 304 -8.57 17.30 6.08
N LEU A 305 -9.33 16.50 5.37
CA LEU A 305 -9.50 16.55 3.91
C LEU A 305 -10.75 17.33 3.57
N SER A 306 -10.66 18.18 2.56
CA SER A 306 -11.81 18.91 1.99
C SER A 306 -11.63 19.09 0.49
N ALA A 307 -12.73 19.07 -0.27
CA ALA A 307 -12.69 19.41 -1.67
C ALA A 307 -12.49 20.92 -1.85
N THR A 308 -11.86 21.30 -2.97
CA THR A 308 -11.66 22.69 -3.37
C THR A 308 -12.55 23.03 -4.59
N ASP A 309 -12.72 24.31 -4.89
CA ASP A 309 -13.44 24.76 -6.08
C ASP A 309 -12.53 24.81 -7.33
N GLN A 310 -11.34 24.22 -7.26
CA GLN A 310 -10.42 24.20 -8.40
C GLN A 310 -10.91 23.25 -9.49
N PRO A 311 -10.83 23.64 -10.77
CA PRO A 311 -11.16 22.74 -11.87
C PRO A 311 -10.17 21.57 -11.89
N LEU A 312 -10.68 20.37 -12.20
CA LEU A 312 -9.82 19.21 -12.39
C LEU A 312 -8.88 19.41 -13.58
N PRO A 313 -7.65 18.90 -13.52
CA PRO A 313 -6.75 18.89 -14.66
C PRO A 313 -7.32 17.98 -15.77
N THR A 314 -7.00 18.29 -17.02
CA THR A 314 -7.36 17.42 -18.14
C THR A 314 -6.48 16.18 -18.24
N GLU A 315 -5.26 16.28 -17.72
CA GLU A 315 -4.27 15.21 -17.73
C GLU A 315 -3.26 15.40 -16.58
N VAL A 316 -2.77 14.27 -16.04
CA VAL A 316 -1.69 14.24 -15.05
C VAL A 316 -0.56 13.31 -15.50
N CYS A 317 0.69 13.68 -15.14
CA CYS A 317 1.87 12.87 -15.40
C CYS A 317 2.65 12.68 -14.11
N TRP A 318 2.61 11.46 -13.54
CA TRP A 318 3.25 11.17 -12.25
C TRP A 318 4.28 10.06 -12.34
N ASN A 319 5.26 10.10 -11.44
CA ASN A 319 6.22 9.02 -11.23
C ASN A 319 6.05 8.48 -9.81
N LEU A 320 5.60 7.22 -9.70
CA LEU A 320 5.32 6.54 -8.45
C LEU A 320 6.43 5.56 -8.03
N ALA A 321 7.64 5.70 -8.54
CA ALA A 321 8.77 4.84 -8.14
C ALA A 321 9.04 4.90 -6.62
N GLY A 322 8.72 6.02 -5.97
CA GLY A 322 8.80 6.19 -4.51
C GLY A 322 7.56 5.70 -3.74
N GLN A 323 6.39 5.69 -4.38
CA GLN A 323 5.09 5.40 -3.78
C GLN A 323 4.28 4.37 -4.60
N PRO A 324 4.86 3.21 -4.95
CA PRO A 324 4.19 2.26 -5.85
C PRO A 324 2.88 1.70 -5.28
N ASP A 325 2.69 1.80 -3.99
CA ASP A 325 1.48 1.32 -3.31
C ASP A 325 0.29 2.29 -3.44
N LEU A 326 0.48 3.51 -3.94
CA LEU A 326 -0.59 4.45 -4.30
C LEU A 326 -1.14 4.25 -5.71
N ALA A 327 -0.50 3.42 -6.53
CA ALA A 327 -0.80 3.33 -7.96
C ALA A 327 -2.27 2.94 -8.23
N GLN A 328 -2.80 1.94 -7.50
CA GLN A 328 -4.18 1.49 -7.71
C GLN A 328 -5.17 2.61 -7.43
N THR A 329 -5.05 3.26 -6.28
CA THR A 329 -5.94 4.36 -5.89
C THR A 329 -5.90 5.50 -6.91
N LEU A 330 -4.70 5.96 -7.28
CA LEU A 330 -4.55 7.09 -8.20
C LEU A 330 -5.05 6.78 -9.61
N ILE A 331 -4.78 5.58 -10.13
CA ILE A 331 -5.23 5.14 -11.46
C ILE A 331 -6.76 5.04 -11.49
N VAL A 332 -7.37 4.40 -10.49
CA VAL A 332 -8.83 4.24 -10.40
C VAL A 332 -9.48 5.61 -10.24
N THR A 333 -8.95 6.48 -9.38
CA THR A 333 -9.45 7.84 -9.20
C THR A 333 -9.41 8.65 -10.51
N CYS A 334 -8.29 8.63 -11.23
CA CYS A 334 -8.17 9.36 -12.49
C CYS A 334 -9.19 8.88 -13.52
N CYS A 335 -9.39 7.57 -13.67
CA CYS A 335 -10.43 7.02 -14.54
C CYS A 335 -11.82 7.50 -14.12
N ALA A 336 -12.16 7.44 -12.83
CA ALA A 336 -13.46 7.84 -12.31
C ALA A 336 -13.75 9.34 -12.48
N LEU A 337 -12.73 10.19 -12.37
CA LEU A 337 -12.81 11.64 -12.54
C LEU A 337 -12.72 12.11 -14.00
N ASP A 338 -12.54 11.19 -14.94
CA ASP A 338 -12.33 11.51 -16.37
C ASP A 338 -11.05 12.34 -16.61
N VAL A 339 -10.02 12.12 -15.80
CA VAL A 339 -8.71 12.76 -15.91
C VAL A 339 -7.75 11.81 -16.63
N ARG A 340 -7.26 12.21 -17.80
CA ARG A 340 -6.24 11.43 -18.52
C ARG A 340 -4.96 11.34 -17.70
N PHE A 341 -4.23 10.25 -17.84
CA PHE A 341 -3.00 10.09 -17.07
C PHE A 341 -1.90 9.34 -17.82
N ARG A 342 -0.66 9.64 -17.44
CA ARG A 342 0.52 8.84 -17.71
C ARG A 342 1.31 8.68 -16.42
N ILE A 343 1.35 7.44 -15.89
CA ILE A 343 1.96 7.12 -14.60
C ILE A 343 3.09 6.13 -14.82
N SER A 344 4.29 6.49 -14.37
CA SER A 344 5.52 5.69 -14.46
C SER A 344 6.01 5.25 -13.08
N GLY A 345 7.09 4.46 -13.03
CA GLY A 345 7.66 3.94 -11.77
C GLY A 345 6.93 2.71 -11.24
N LEU A 346 6.28 1.93 -12.11
CA LEU A 346 5.37 0.84 -11.75
C LEU A 346 5.98 -0.57 -11.86
N HIS A 347 7.25 -0.69 -12.26
CA HIS A 347 7.91 -1.98 -12.59
C HIS A 347 7.81 -3.03 -11.47
N THR A 348 7.67 -2.64 -10.18
CA THR A 348 7.51 -3.60 -9.09
C THR A 348 6.10 -4.16 -8.95
N LEU A 349 5.10 -3.62 -9.65
CA LEU A 349 3.69 -3.98 -9.46
C LEU A 349 3.35 -5.39 -9.97
N ARG A 350 4.08 -5.92 -10.95
CA ARG A 350 3.81 -7.27 -11.48
C ARG A 350 4.22 -8.40 -10.53
N ILE A 351 5.12 -8.13 -9.59
CA ILE A 351 5.67 -9.13 -8.65
C ILE A 351 5.14 -8.99 -7.22
N LYS A 352 4.08 -8.21 -7.06
CA LYS A 352 3.38 -8.04 -5.77
C LYS A 352 2.44 -9.23 -5.48
N GLU A 353 1.40 -9.01 -4.70
CA GLU A 353 0.38 -10.00 -4.36
C GLU A 353 -0.26 -10.63 -5.60
N THR A 354 -0.48 -9.79 -6.61
CA THR A 354 -0.88 -10.16 -7.97
C THR A 354 -0.04 -9.38 -8.99
N ASP A 355 -0.19 -9.65 -10.28
CA ASP A 355 0.19 -8.72 -11.34
C ASP A 355 -0.83 -7.57 -11.35
N ARG A 356 -0.50 -6.50 -10.58
CA ARG A 356 -1.38 -5.36 -10.37
C ARG A 356 -1.67 -4.59 -11.65
N ILE A 357 -0.72 -4.56 -12.60
CA ILE A 357 -0.91 -3.88 -13.89
C ILE A 357 -2.01 -4.59 -14.68
N THR A 358 -1.88 -5.91 -14.85
CA THR A 358 -2.88 -6.71 -15.57
C THR A 358 -4.23 -6.69 -14.86
N ALA A 359 -4.25 -6.77 -13.53
CA ALA A 359 -5.47 -6.69 -12.73
C ALA A 359 -6.19 -5.35 -12.91
N LEU A 360 -5.47 -4.22 -12.82
CA LEU A 360 -6.04 -2.88 -13.05
C LEU A 360 -6.63 -2.74 -14.46
N GLN A 361 -5.91 -3.17 -15.50
CA GLN A 361 -6.43 -3.14 -16.87
C GLN A 361 -7.71 -3.96 -17.03
N THR A 362 -7.75 -5.13 -16.41
CA THR A 362 -8.91 -6.05 -16.50
C THR A 362 -10.13 -5.45 -15.79
N GLU A 363 -9.96 -4.98 -14.56
CA GLU A 363 -11.09 -4.50 -13.77
C GLU A 363 -11.58 -3.12 -14.24
N LEU A 364 -10.69 -2.23 -14.67
CA LEU A 364 -11.08 -0.96 -15.27
C LEU A 364 -11.81 -1.17 -16.60
N ARG A 365 -11.44 -2.18 -17.38
CA ARG A 365 -12.16 -2.52 -18.61
C ARG A 365 -13.60 -2.99 -18.33
N ARG A 366 -13.85 -3.70 -17.23
CA ARG A 366 -15.21 -4.05 -16.78
C ARG A 366 -16.06 -2.82 -16.46
N LEU A 367 -15.41 -1.75 -15.99
CA LEU A 367 -16.02 -0.46 -15.71
C LEU A 367 -16.09 0.47 -16.94
N GLY A 368 -15.67 0.01 -18.12
CA GLY A 368 -15.77 0.77 -19.37
C GLY A 368 -14.52 1.62 -19.71
N PHE A 369 -13.38 1.42 -19.04
CA PHE A 369 -12.15 2.18 -19.29
C PHE A 369 -11.10 1.30 -19.99
N VAL A 370 -10.50 1.79 -21.09
CA VAL A 370 -9.44 1.10 -21.80
C VAL A 370 -8.09 1.70 -21.41
N VAL A 371 -7.46 1.11 -20.39
CA VAL A 371 -6.17 1.56 -19.86
C VAL A 371 -5.04 0.80 -20.51
N GLY A 372 -4.07 1.51 -21.08
CA GLY A 372 -2.87 0.97 -21.71
C GLY A 372 -1.72 0.79 -20.71
N ALA A 373 -0.75 -0.05 -21.12
CA ALA A 373 0.53 -0.17 -20.42
C ALA A 373 1.69 -0.18 -21.43
N GLU A 374 2.82 0.41 -21.07
CA GLU A 374 4.07 0.36 -21.83
C GLU A 374 5.11 -0.41 -21.02
N GLY A 375 5.42 -1.60 -21.46
CA GLY A 375 6.27 -2.51 -20.72
C GLY A 375 5.72 -2.82 -19.32
N ASP A 376 6.63 -2.82 -18.34
CA ASP A 376 6.29 -3.11 -16.94
C ASP A 376 6.26 -1.86 -16.05
N ASP A 377 6.57 -0.70 -16.62
CA ASP A 377 6.85 0.52 -15.82
C ASP A 377 5.81 1.62 -15.97
N VAL A 378 5.03 1.65 -17.05
CA VAL A 378 4.12 2.76 -17.33
C VAL A 378 2.70 2.26 -17.55
N MET A 379 1.73 2.93 -16.93
CA MET A 379 0.31 2.83 -17.29
C MET A 379 -0.21 4.20 -17.74
N TYR A 380 -1.12 4.20 -18.70
CA TYR A 380 -1.71 5.42 -19.24
C TYR A 380 -3.16 5.24 -19.65
N TRP A 381 -3.90 6.33 -19.64
CA TRP A 381 -5.25 6.39 -20.16
C TRP A 381 -5.47 7.73 -20.91
N ASN A 382 -5.87 7.63 -22.17
CA ASN A 382 -6.08 8.78 -23.07
C ASN A 382 -7.56 9.15 -23.23
N GLY A 383 -8.44 8.63 -22.36
CA GLY A 383 -9.88 8.84 -22.45
C GLY A 383 -10.62 7.75 -23.25
N GLU A 384 -9.93 6.69 -23.70
CA GLU A 384 -10.57 5.60 -24.44
C GLU A 384 -11.55 4.83 -23.58
N ARG A 385 -12.74 4.56 -24.10
CA ARG A 385 -13.84 3.88 -23.41
C ARG A 385 -14.26 2.62 -24.15
N CYS A 386 -14.89 1.70 -23.44
CA CYS A 386 -15.58 0.54 -24.00
C CYS A 386 -16.91 0.32 -23.28
N GLU A 387 -17.69 -0.64 -23.72
CA GLU A 387 -18.92 -1.04 -23.04
C GLU A 387 -18.59 -1.60 -21.64
N SER A 388 -19.28 -1.12 -20.62
CA SER A 388 -19.17 -1.62 -19.25
C SER A 388 -19.96 -2.91 -19.06
N GLN A 389 -19.53 -3.75 -18.14
CA GLN A 389 -20.28 -4.93 -17.75
C GLN A 389 -21.42 -4.57 -16.78
N CYS A 390 -22.50 -5.34 -16.82
CA CYS A 390 -23.58 -5.26 -15.84
C CYS A 390 -24.03 -6.68 -15.49
N PRO A 391 -24.01 -7.10 -14.22
CA PRO A 391 -23.46 -6.40 -13.06
C PRO A 391 -21.92 -6.26 -13.10
N VAL A 392 -21.39 -5.21 -12.44
CA VAL A 392 -19.95 -5.02 -12.29
C VAL A 392 -19.46 -5.82 -11.09
N VAL A 393 -18.65 -6.84 -11.34
CA VAL A 393 -17.99 -7.65 -10.30
C VAL A 393 -16.49 -7.43 -10.37
N ILE A 394 -15.92 -6.85 -9.33
CA ILE A 394 -14.48 -6.63 -9.19
C ILE A 394 -13.85 -7.88 -8.59
N SER A 395 -12.93 -8.49 -9.30
CA SER A 395 -12.07 -9.55 -8.78
C SER A 395 -10.90 -8.95 -8.01
N THR A 396 -10.67 -9.41 -6.79
CA THR A 396 -9.59 -8.87 -5.96
C THR A 396 -8.24 -9.53 -6.20
N TYR A 397 -8.20 -10.69 -6.83
CA TYR A 397 -6.97 -11.47 -7.09
C TYR A 397 -6.18 -11.76 -5.81
N HIS A 398 -6.86 -11.89 -4.67
CA HIS A 398 -6.27 -12.00 -3.34
C HIS A 398 -5.36 -10.82 -2.95
N ASP A 399 -5.58 -9.64 -3.56
CA ASP A 399 -4.87 -8.40 -3.28
C ASP A 399 -5.83 -7.38 -2.66
N HIS A 400 -5.54 -7.02 -1.40
CA HIS A 400 -6.33 -6.06 -0.64
C HIS A 400 -6.47 -4.70 -1.33
N ARG A 401 -5.43 -4.23 -2.06
CA ARG A 401 -5.47 -2.93 -2.72
C ARG A 401 -6.45 -2.88 -3.88
N MET A 402 -6.75 -4.02 -4.50
CA MET A 402 -7.81 -4.09 -5.52
C MET A 402 -9.19 -3.85 -4.88
N ALA A 403 -9.49 -4.53 -3.75
CA ALA A 403 -10.75 -4.29 -3.04
C ALA A 403 -10.87 -2.84 -2.55
N LEU A 404 -9.79 -2.31 -1.95
CA LEU A 404 -9.78 -0.99 -1.32
C LEU A 404 -9.92 0.15 -2.33
N ALA A 405 -9.22 0.07 -3.47
CA ALA A 405 -9.25 1.11 -4.50
C ALA A 405 -10.50 1.05 -5.39
N PHE A 406 -11.10 -0.13 -5.58
CA PHE A 406 -12.30 -0.20 -6.43
C PHE A 406 -13.61 0.01 -5.68
N ALA A 407 -13.65 -0.19 -4.36
CA ALA A 407 -14.89 -0.01 -3.59
C ALA A 407 -15.50 1.41 -3.71
N PRO A 408 -14.72 2.51 -3.71
CA PRO A 408 -15.26 3.86 -3.91
C PRO A 408 -15.92 4.07 -5.28
N MET A 409 -15.62 3.24 -6.29
CA MET A 409 -16.27 3.31 -7.62
C MET A 409 -17.78 3.08 -7.56
N ALA A 410 -18.30 2.48 -6.50
CA ALA A 410 -19.74 2.38 -6.26
C ALA A 410 -20.44 3.75 -6.30
N LEU A 411 -19.74 4.84 -5.95
CA LEU A 411 -20.26 6.22 -6.02
C LEU A 411 -20.46 6.71 -7.47
N CYS A 412 -19.83 6.05 -8.44
CA CYS A 412 -19.91 6.40 -9.85
C CYS A 412 -20.92 5.54 -10.62
N LEU A 413 -21.49 4.51 -9.99
CA LEU A 413 -22.48 3.62 -10.60
C LEU A 413 -23.90 4.08 -10.22
N HIS A 414 -24.66 4.61 -11.18
CA HIS A 414 -26.04 4.98 -10.94
C HIS A 414 -26.91 3.75 -10.74
N HIS A 415 -27.61 3.68 -9.61
CA HIS A 415 -28.62 2.67 -9.28
C HIS A 415 -28.18 1.22 -9.34
N ASP A 416 -26.96 0.93 -9.83
CA ASP A 416 -26.38 -0.39 -9.89
C ASP A 416 -25.44 -0.61 -8.69
N ALA A 417 -25.34 -1.85 -8.24
CA ALA A 417 -24.40 -2.23 -7.21
C ALA A 417 -23.03 -2.51 -7.82
N LEU A 418 -21.99 -2.11 -7.10
CA LEU A 418 -20.67 -2.66 -7.31
C LEU A 418 -20.52 -3.94 -6.47
N TYR A 419 -20.06 -5.01 -7.08
CA TYR A 419 -19.76 -6.24 -6.38
C TYR A 419 -18.26 -6.41 -6.23
N VAL A 420 -17.81 -6.88 -5.05
CA VAL A 420 -16.40 -7.15 -4.77
C VAL A 420 -16.27 -8.61 -4.35
N ASP A 421 -15.55 -9.39 -5.13
CA ASP A 421 -15.24 -10.79 -4.82
C ASP A 421 -14.10 -10.87 -3.80
N ASP A 422 -14.17 -11.89 -2.91
CA ASP A 422 -13.22 -12.08 -1.81
C ASP A 422 -12.94 -10.79 -0.98
N PRO A 423 -13.99 -10.15 -0.42
CA PRO A 423 -13.84 -8.88 0.30
C PRO A 423 -13.01 -8.99 1.59
N GLY A 424 -12.77 -10.20 2.09
CA GLY A 424 -11.96 -10.47 3.28
C GLY A 424 -10.48 -10.10 3.12
N VAL A 425 -9.99 -9.98 1.89
CA VAL A 425 -8.58 -9.63 1.62
C VAL A 425 -8.14 -8.28 2.23
N VAL A 426 -9.08 -7.40 2.60
CA VAL A 426 -8.76 -6.11 3.22
C VAL A 426 -8.10 -6.25 4.59
N SER A 427 -8.32 -7.38 5.30
CA SER A 427 -7.71 -7.68 6.60
C SER A 427 -6.18 -7.62 6.58
N LYS A 428 -5.59 -7.82 5.41
CA LYS A 428 -4.14 -7.76 5.19
C LYS A 428 -3.52 -6.39 5.50
N SER A 429 -4.29 -5.30 5.44
CA SER A 429 -3.79 -3.94 5.73
C SER A 429 -4.80 -2.99 6.32
N TYR A 430 -6.11 -3.24 6.19
CA TYR A 430 -7.17 -2.36 6.65
C TYR A 430 -8.40 -3.18 7.08
N PRO A 431 -8.35 -3.92 8.18
CA PRO A 431 -9.44 -4.82 8.61
C PRO A 431 -10.80 -4.13 8.78
N SER A 432 -10.81 -2.89 9.32
CA SER A 432 -12.03 -2.11 9.58
C SER A 432 -12.58 -1.34 8.36
N TYR A 433 -12.03 -1.55 7.15
CA TYR A 433 -12.39 -0.75 5.96
C TYR A 433 -13.90 -0.77 5.65
N TRP A 434 -14.51 -1.94 5.61
CA TRP A 434 -15.93 -2.08 5.31
C TRP A 434 -16.82 -1.43 6.37
N ASP A 435 -16.42 -1.48 7.64
CA ASP A 435 -17.16 -0.84 8.73
C ASP A 435 -17.07 0.68 8.65
N HIS A 436 -15.89 1.22 8.28
CA HIS A 436 -15.74 2.65 8.05
C HIS A 436 -16.55 3.14 6.84
N LEU A 437 -16.66 2.35 5.77
CA LEU A 437 -17.56 2.68 4.66
C LEU A 437 -19.03 2.70 5.09
N ARG A 438 -19.47 1.74 5.93
CA ARG A 438 -20.82 1.74 6.53
C ARG A 438 -21.03 2.94 7.44
N GLN A 439 -20.02 3.31 8.22
CA GLN A 439 -20.07 4.45 9.14
C GLN A 439 -20.38 5.76 8.40
N ILE A 440 -19.88 5.95 7.20
CA ILE A 440 -20.15 7.15 6.40
C ILE A 440 -21.46 7.08 5.61
N GLY A 441 -22.15 5.94 5.60
CA GLY A 441 -23.46 5.75 4.97
C GLY A 441 -23.46 4.86 3.72
N LEU A 442 -22.33 4.35 3.24
CA LEU A 442 -22.36 3.37 2.14
C LEU A 442 -23.03 2.06 2.60
N SER A 443 -23.92 1.53 1.78
CA SER A 443 -24.53 0.22 2.05
C SER A 443 -23.59 -0.89 1.56
N VAL A 444 -22.98 -1.61 2.51
CA VAL A 444 -22.09 -2.75 2.24
C VAL A 444 -22.68 -4.00 2.89
N SER A 445 -23.05 -4.98 2.08
CA SER A 445 -23.69 -6.24 2.55
C SER A 445 -23.18 -7.44 1.78
N GLU A 446 -23.33 -8.63 2.37
CA GLU A 446 -23.09 -9.89 1.65
C GLU A 446 -24.14 -10.06 0.53
N ALA A 447 -23.67 -10.56 -0.60
CA ALA A 447 -24.52 -10.86 -1.76
C ALA A 447 -24.29 -12.27 -2.28
N LYS A 448 -25.30 -12.77 -2.98
CA LYS A 448 -25.24 -13.98 -3.83
C LYS A 448 -25.66 -13.53 -5.22
N LEU A 449 -24.79 -13.71 -6.21
CA LEU A 449 -25.13 -13.54 -7.64
C LEU A 449 -25.74 -14.81 -8.19
#